data_05a70d3923a81744f93bfdfcd59f930e
#
_entry.id   05a70d3923a81744f93bfdfcd59f930e
#
_cell.length_a   1.000
_cell.length_b   1.000
_cell.length_c   1.000
_cell.angle_alpha   90.00
_cell.angle_beta   90.00
_cell.angle_gamma   90.00
#
_symmetry.space_group_name_H-M   'P 1'
#
loop_
_entity.id
_entity.type
_entity.pdbx_description
1 polymer ?
#
loop_
_entity_poly.entity_id
_entity_poly.type
_entity_poly.pdbx_seq_one_letter_code
_entity_poly.pdbx_strand_id
1 'polypeptide(L)'
;MNIEKYISDLLFRYQCVTVPSFGAFLTEFKSAQISNENVIVPPKKVLIFNSHLKNNDGLLANHIALEENISYSEAIVFIKNEVNNWLLKLEEDQAIDLKTIGTLNLNKERNIVFSPSEEINFDTNSFGLSEVVAPSIERTENIVEKTPEVTPVAIEK
;
A
#
# COMPACT_ATOMS: atom_id res chain seq x y z
N MET A 1 -24.36 -3.52 5.46
CA MET A 1 -23.04 -4.15 5.20
C MET A 1 -22.25 -3.33 4.20
N ASN A 2 -21.00 -3.02 4.48
CA ASN A 2 -20.11 -2.27 3.58
C ASN A 2 -18.81 -3.08 3.39
N ILE A 3 -18.68 -3.75 2.24
CA ILE A 3 -17.52 -4.61 1.93
C ILE A 3 -16.20 -3.82 1.94
N GLU A 4 -16.21 -2.57 1.51
CA GLU A 4 -15.05 -1.68 1.51
C GLU A 4 -14.46 -1.52 2.91
N LYS A 5 -15.31 -1.30 3.91
CA LYS A 5 -14.88 -1.19 5.31
C LYS A 5 -14.17 -2.46 5.78
N TYR A 6 -14.72 -3.62 5.49
CA TYR A 6 -14.12 -4.90 5.91
C TYR A 6 -12.77 -5.16 5.23
N ILE A 7 -12.67 -4.84 3.93
CA ILE A 7 -11.39 -4.93 3.22
C ILE A 7 -10.36 -3.97 3.82
N SER A 8 -10.75 -2.73 4.09
CA SER A 8 -9.89 -1.72 4.71
C SER A 8 -9.41 -2.16 6.09
N ASP A 9 -10.31 -2.63 6.95
CA ASP A 9 -9.98 -3.11 8.30
C ASP A 9 -8.96 -4.25 8.27
N LEU A 10 -9.12 -5.17 7.32
CA LEU A 10 -8.17 -6.28 7.14
C LEU A 10 -6.82 -5.82 6.59
N LEU A 11 -6.79 -4.82 5.71
CA LEU A 11 -5.53 -4.28 5.15
C LEU A 11 -4.64 -3.60 6.19
N PHE A 12 -5.20 -3.13 7.30
CA PHE A 12 -4.40 -2.66 8.44
C PHE A 12 -3.67 -3.78 9.19
N ARG A 13 -4.15 -5.02 9.07
CA ARG A 13 -3.61 -6.19 9.78
C ARG A 13 -2.86 -7.16 8.90
N TYR A 14 -3.26 -7.27 7.64
CA TYR A 14 -2.75 -8.27 6.69
C TYR A 14 -2.18 -7.57 5.45
N GLN A 15 -1.15 -8.16 4.88
CA GLN A 15 -0.52 -7.63 3.67
C GLN A 15 -1.32 -7.94 2.40
N CYS A 16 -2.20 -8.91 2.45
CA CYS A 16 -3.02 -9.33 1.32
C CYS A 16 -4.43 -9.66 1.78
N VAL A 17 -5.41 -9.10 1.10
CA VAL A 17 -6.83 -9.41 1.30
C VAL A 17 -7.43 -9.82 -0.04
N THR A 18 -7.80 -11.08 -0.16
CA THR A 18 -8.41 -11.63 -1.36
C THR A 18 -9.92 -11.44 -1.35
N VAL A 19 -10.44 -10.88 -2.42
CA VAL A 19 -11.88 -10.84 -2.70
C VAL A 19 -12.18 -11.98 -3.67
N PRO A 20 -12.86 -13.05 -3.24
CA PRO A 20 -13.11 -14.22 -4.06
C PRO A 20 -13.73 -13.88 -5.41
N SER A 21 -13.26 -14.51 -6.46
CA SER A 21 -13.70 -14.31 -7.86
C SER A 21 -13.45 -12.94 -8.47
N PHE A 22 -12.80 -12.03 -7.75
CA PHE A 22 -12.52 -10.68 -8.21
C PHE A 22 -11.03 -10.40 -8.32
N GLY A 23 -10.30 -10.47 -7.23
CA GLY A 23 -8.87 -10.23 -7.14
C GLY A 23 -8.43 -10.01 -5.70
N ALA A 24 -7.19 -9.56 -5.51
CA ALA A 24 -6.65 -9.29 -4.19
C ALA A 24 -6.07 -7.88 -4.08
N PHE A 25 -6.29 -7.26 -2.95
CA PHE A 25 -5.62 -6.02 -2.55
C PHE A 25 -4.39 -6.38 -1.71
N LEU A 26 -3.25 -5.80 -2.06
CA LEU A 26 -1.99 -6.02 -1.37
C LEU A 26 -1.41 -4.68 -0.91
N THR A 27 -0.68 -4.72 0.20
CA THR A 27 0.07 -3.58 0.70
C THR A 27 1.53 -3.73 0.35
N GLU A 28 2.12 -2.70 -0.24
CA GLU A 28 3.55 -2.59 -0.51
C GLU A 28 4.14 -1.46 0.35
N PHE A 29 5.19 -1.78 1.10
CA PHE A 29 5.87 -0.79 1.92
C PHE A 29 6.81 0.05 1.06
N LYS A 30 6.68 1.37 1.16
CA LYS A 30 7.62 2.33 0.60
C LYS A 30 8.34 3.05 1.72
N SER A 31 9.66 2.93 1.76
CA SER A 31 10.50 3.64 2.72
C SER A 31 10.43 5.16 2.51
N ALA A 32 10.82 5.90 3.55
CA ALA A 32 10.95 7.36 3.46
C ALA A 32 11.85 7.76 2.28
N GLN A 33 11.44 8.77 1.55
CA GLN A 33 12.17 9.28 0.38
C GLN A 33 12.42 10.78 0.54
N ILE A 34 13.53 11.24 -0.03
CA ILE A 34 13.82 12.66 -0.15
C ILE A 34 13.54 13.07 -1.58
N SER A 35 12.61 14.00 -1.78
CA SER A 35 12.30 14.52 -3.11
C SER A 35 13.37 15.51 -3.57
N ASN A 36 13.38 15.83 -4.86
CA ASN A 36 14.31 16.80 -5.45
C ASN A 36 14.20 18.22 -4.84
N GLU A 37 13.11 18.50 -4.14
CA GLU A 37 12.85 19.77 -3.46
C GLU A 37 13.24 19.72 -1.97
N ASN A 38 14.05 18.75 -1.56
CA ASN A 38 14.42 18.50 -0.16
C ASN A 38 13.23 18.25 0.78
N VAL A 39 12.13 17.74 0.24
CA VAL A 39 10.99 17.31 1.04
C VAL A 39 11.19 15.87 1.47
N ILE A 40 11.12 15.62 2.76
CA ILE A 40 11.15 14.28 3.32
C ILE A 40 9.72 13.74 3.30
N VAL A 41 9.49 12.73 2.45
CA VAL A 41 8.23 11.96 2.43
C VAL A 41 8.36 10.81 3.41
N PRO A 42 7.48 10.71 4.41
CA PRO A 42 7.55 9.63 5.40
C PRO A 42 7.27 8.26 4.75
N PRO A 43 7.68 7.17 5.40
CA PRO A 43 7.36 5.83 4.92
C PRO A 43 5.86 5.61 4.90
N LYS A 44 5.38 4.88 3.89
CA LYS A 44 3.96 4.56 3.74
C LYS A 44 3.76 3.17 3.15
N LYS A 45 2.60 2.59 3.43
CA LYS A 45 2.11 1.41 2.71
C LYS A 45 1.20 1.86 1.58
N VAL A 46 1.53 1.45 0.37
CA VAL A 46 0.75 1.72 -0.84
C VAL A 46 -0.04 0.47 -1.18
N LEU A 47 -1.29 0.65 -1.59
CA LEU A 47 -2.12 -0.44 -2.06
C LEU A 47 -1.85 -0.72 -3.53
N ILE A 48 -1.80 -1.99 -3.86
CA ILE A 48 -1.82 -2.50 -5.23
C ILE A 48 -2.93 -3.53 -5.37
N PHE A 49 -3.40 -3.75 -6.58
CA PHE A 49 -4.44 -4.72 -6.89
C PHE A 49 -3.92 -5.77 -7.86
N ASN A 50 -4.20 -7.04 -7.57
CA ASN A 50 -3.86 -8.17 -8.43
C ASN A 50 -5.12 -8.94 -8.81
N SER A 51 -5.54 -8.81 -10.07
CA SER A 51 -6.73 -9.49 -10.60
C SER A 51 -6.57 -11.00 -10.80
N HIS A 52 -5.36 -11.53 -10.71
CA HIS A 52 -5.08 -12.96 -10.85
C HIS A 52 -5.28 -13.75 -9.55
N LEU A 53 -5.19 -13.09 -8.40
CA LEU A 53 -5.37 -13.71 -7.08
C LEU A 53 -6.86 -13.75 -6.71
N LYS A 54 -7.59 -14.74 -7.19
CA LYS A 54 -9.05 -14.87 -7.02
C LYS A 54 -9.47 -15.97 -6.06
N ASN A 55 -8.51 -16.66 -5.46
CA ASN A 55 -8.77 -17.80 -4.58
C ASN A 55 -9.42 -17.33 -3.28
N ASN A 56 -10.42 -18.06 -2.82
CA ASN A 56 -11.02 -17.82 -1.52
C ASN A 56 -10.15 -18.41 -0.42
N ASP A 57 -9.43 -17.57 0.31
CA ASP A 57 -8.67 -17.96 1.50
C ASP A 57 -9.52 -17.95 2.79
N GLY A 58 -10.75 -17.49 2.70
CA GLY A 58 -11.70 -17.41 3.81
C GLY A 58 -11.52 -16.21 4.72
N LEU A 59 -10.48 -15.41 4.56
CA LEU A 59 -10.17 -14.30 5.46
C LEU A 59 -11.27 -13.23 5.47
N LEU A 60 -11.67 -12.75 4.29
CA LEU A 60 -12.70 -11.71 4.16
C LEU A 60 -14.07 -12.24 4.61
N ALA A 61 -14.44 -13.45 4.20
CA ALA A 61 -15.72 -14.05 4.56
C ALA A 61 -15.84 -14.31 6.07
N ASN A 62 -14.79 -14.82 6.71
CA ASN A 62 -14.76 -15.02 8.15
C ASN A 62 -14.85 -13.68 8.91
N HIS A 63 -14.15 -12.66 8.45
CA HIS A 63 -14.22 -11.33 9.07
C HIS A 63 -15.63 -10.75 8.99
N ILE A 64 -16.27 -10.81 7.82
CA ILE A 64 -17.66 -10.34 7.65
C ILE A 64 -18.63 -11.15 8.52
N ALA A 65 -18.47 -12.46 8.55
CA ALA A 65 -19.31 -13.34 9.37
C ALA A 65 -19.25 -12.99 10.86
N LEU A 66 -18.07 -12.67 11.37
CA LEU A 66 -17.87 -12.27 12.77
C LEU A 66 -18.43 -10.87 13.04
N GLU A 67 -18.15 -9.89 12.19
CA GLU A 67 -18.58 -8.50 12.39
C GLU A 67 -20.11 -8.34 12.29
N GLU A 68 -20.74 -9.06 11.38
CA GLU A 68 -22.18 -8.97 11.15
C GLU A 68 -22.99 -10.04 11.91
N ASN A 69 -22.32 -10.95 12.59
CA ASN A 69 -22.93 -12.08 13.30
C ASN A 69 -23.82 -12.94 12.40
N ILE A 70 -23.30 -13.27 11.21
CA ILE A 70 -23.93 -14.13 10.22
C ILE A 70 -23.09 -15.39 9.98
N SER A 71 -23.65 -16.37 9.27
CA SER A 71 -22.89 -17.57 8.90
C SER A 71 -21.83 -17.25 7.83
N TYR A 72 -20.81 -18.10 7.76
CA TYR A 72 -19.80 -18.03 6.70
C TYR A 72 -20.42 -18.10 5.29
N SER A 73 -21.44 -18.97 5.13
CA SER A 73 -22.14 -19.12 3.86
C SER A 73 -22.88 -17.85 3.44
N GLU A 74 -23.51 -17.17 4.38
CA GLU A 74 -24.16 -15.89 4.13
C GLU A 74 -23.15 -14.79 3.78
N ALA A 75 -22.01 -14.77 4.44
CA ALA A 75 -20.90 -13.85 4.11
C ALA A 75 -20.38 -14.10 2.68
N ILE A 76 -20.23 -15.35 2.27
CA ILE A 76 -19.83 -15.69 0.89
C ILE A 76 -20.87 -15.22 -0.13
N VAL A 77 -22.15 -15.40 0.15
CA VAL A 77 -23.24 -14.93 -0.74
C VAL A 77 -23.18 -13.39 -0.85
N PHE A 78 -22.98 -12.70 0.25
CA PHE A 78 -22.83 -11.25 0.26
C PHE A 78 -21.65 -10.80 -0.61
N ILE A 79 -20.47 -11.40 -0.45
CA ILE A 79 -19.28 -11.07 -1.25
C ILE A 79 -19.54 -11.31 -2.74
N LYS A 80 -20.16 -12.43 -3.10
CA LYS A 80 -20.48 -12.73 -4.50
C LYS A 80 -21.42 -11.69 -5.12
N ASN A 81 -22.41 -11.26 -4.39
CA ASN A 81 -23.36 -10.25 -4.86
C ASN A 81 -22.64 -8.89 -5.10
N GLU A 82 -21.78 -8.48 -4.19
CA GLU A 82 -20.99 -7.25 -4.34
C GLU A 82 -20.01 -7.34 -5.52
N VAL A 83 -19.33 -8.47 -5.67
CA VAL A 83 -18.43 -8.71 -6.81
C VAL A 83 -19.20 -8.67 -8.14
N ASN A 84 -20.37 -9.28 -8.21
CA ASN A 84 -21.20 -9.23 -9.41
C ASN A 84 -21.62 -7.77 -9.74
N ASN A 85 -22.00 -6.99 -8.75
CA ASN A 85 -22.32 -5.57 -8.94
C ASN A 85 -21.12 -4.78 -9.45
N TRP A 86 -19.92 -5.06 -8.92
CA TRP A 86 -18.69 -4.42 -9.38
C TRP A 86 -18.35 -4.80 -10.82
N LEU A 87 -18.48 -6.07 -11.17
CA LEU A 87 -18.21 -6.54 -12.53
C LEU A 87 -19.18 -5.92 -13.53
N LEU A 88 -20.48 -5.83 -13.20
CA LEU A 88 -21.47 -5.17 -14.04
C LEU A 88 -21.13 -3.68 -14.27
N LYS A 89 -20.77 -2.95 -13.22
CA LYS A 89 -20.35 -1.55 -13.34
C LYS A 89 -19.13 -1.40 -14.26
N LEU A 90 -18.14 -2.28 -14.10
CA LEU A 90 -16.95 -2.26 -14.94
C LEU A 90 -17.26 -2.58 -16.41
N GLU A 91 -18.20 -3.50 -16.67
CA GLU A 91 -18.66 -3.81 -18.04
C GLU A 91 -19.37 -2.63 -18.71
N GLU A 92 -20.01 -1.78 -17.93
CA GLU A 92 -20.63 -0.52 -18.37
C GLU A 92 -19.66 0.66 -18.46
N ASP A 93 -18.35 0.38 -18.38
CA ASP A 93 -17.27 1.39 -18.34
C ASP A 93 -17.41 2.39 -17.16
N GLN A 94 -18.08 1.97 -16.09
CA GLN A 94 -18.20 2.77 -14.86
C GLN A 94 -17.06 2.44 -13.89
N ALA A 95 -16.54 3.48 -13.27
CA ALA A 95 -15.54 3.32 -12.20
C ALA A 95 -16.19 2.77 -10.93
N ILE A 96 -15.47 1.89 -10.24
CA ILE A 96 -15.81 1.49 -8.87
C ILE A 96 -15.01 2.38 -7.93
N ASP A 97 -15.68 3.25 -7.23
CA ASP A 97 -15.08 4.10 -6.22
C ASP A 97 -15.21 3.46 -4.83
N LEU A 98 -14.07 3.01 -4.30
CA LEU A 98 -13.91 2.51 -2.94
C LEU A 98 -13.20 3.61 -2.14
N LYS A 99 -13.95 4.49 -1.53
CA LYS A 99 -13.48 5.76 -0.91
C LYS A 99 -12.19 5.66 -0.10
N THR A 100 -12.06 4.62 0.71
CA THR A 100 -10.89 4.42 1.59
C THR A 100 -9.75 3.64 0.94
N ILE A 101 -10.04 2.89 -0.11
CA ILE A 101 -9.10 1.96 -0.75
C ILE A 101 -8.55 2.59 -2.04
N GLY A 102 -9.42 3.04 -2.90
CA GLY A 102 -9.08 3.61 -4.21
C GLY A 102 -10.15 3.36 -5.26
N THR A 103 -9.80 3.60 -6.51
CA THR A 103 -10.73 3.49 -7.63
C THR A 103 -10.28 2.39 -8.60
N LEU A 104 -11.23 1.58 -9.04
CA LEU A 104 -11.04 0.52 -10.03
C LEU A 104 -11.72 0.89 -11.33
N ASN A 105 -11.01 0.76 -12.45
CA ASN A 105 -11.50 1.04 -13.79
C ASN A 105 -11.09 -0.09 -14.75
N LEU A 106 -11.75 -0.17 -15.91
CA LEU A 106 -11.24 -0.94 -17.04
C LEU A 106 -10.41 -0.04 -17.96
N ASN A 107 -9.28 -0.56 -18.44
CA ASN A 107 -8.54 0.07 -19.51
C ASN A 107 -9.11 -0.32 -20.89
N LYS A 108 -8.53 0.23 -21.97
CA LYS A 108 -8.93 -0.08 -23.34
C LYS A 108 -8.82 -1.56 -23.72
N GLU A 109 -7.95 -2.29 -23.01
CA GLU A 109 -7.72 -3.73 -23.17
C GLU A 109 -8.64 -4.59 -22.28
N ARG A 110 -9.59 -3.95 -21.57
CA ARG A 110 -10.51 -4.59 -20.62
C ARG A 110 -9.82 -5.24 -19.41
N ASN A 111 -8.65 -4.75 -19.04
CA ASN A 111 -7.99 -5.13 -17.79
C ASN A 111 -8.39 -4.16 -16.68
N ILE A 112 -8.52 -4.70 -15.47
CA ILE A 112 -8.81 -3.88 -14.28
C ILE A 112 -7.54 -3.10 -13.91
N VAL A 113 -7.68 -1.78 -13.89
CA VAL A 113 -6.66 -0.84 -13.41
C VAL A 113 -7.08 -0.26 -12.09
N PHE A 114 -6.18 -0.29 -11.12
CA PHE A 114 -6.40 0.22 -9.78
C PHE A 114 -5.61 1.50 -9.54
N SER A 115 -6.29 2.51 -9.04
CA SER A 115 -5.69 3.75 -8.57
C SER A 115 -5.91 3.85 -7.07
N PRO A 116 -4.85 3.69 -6.25
CA PRO A 116 -4.98 3.71 -4.79
C PRO A 116 -5.41 5.09 -4.30
N SER A 117 -6.18 5.12 -3.19
CA SER A 117 -6.47 6.35 -2.48
C SER A 117 -5.23 6.81 -1.70
N GLU A 118 -4.96 8.10 -1.74
CA GLU A 118 -3.87 8.71 -0.96
C GLU A 118 -4.34 9.17 0.43
N GLU A 119 -5.63 9.08 0.72
CA GLU A 119 -6.21 9.59 1.96
C GLU A 119 -5.80 8.79 3.20
N ILE A 120 -5.48 7.51 3.04
CA ILE A 120 -5.17 6.62 4.16
C ILE A 120 -3.80 5.98 3.95
N ASN A 121 -2.94 6.13 4.97
CA ASN A 121 -1.72 5.36 5.08
C ASN A 121 -1.98 4.10 5.92
N PHE A 122 -1.87 2.92 5.31
CA PHE A 122 -2.06 1.64 5.99
C PHE A 122 -0.84 1.22 6.86
N ASP A 123 0.22 2.02 6.87
CA ASP A 123 1.34 1.82 7.79
C ASP A 123 1.05 2.47 9.15
N THR A 124 0.62 1.65 10.11
CA THR A 124 0.30 2.11 11.47
C THR A 124 1.50 2.67 12.22
N ASN A 125 2.72 2.28 11.84
CA ASN A 125 3.95 2.79 12.45
C ASN A 125 4.28 4.22 12.01
N SER A 126 3.69 4.68 10.92
CA SER A 126 3.92 6.00 10.34
C SER A 126 2.77 6.98 10.60
N PHE A 127 1.82 6.64 11.46
CA PHE A 127 0.73 7.54 11.83
C PHE A 127 1.26 8.81 12.49
N GLY A 128 0.76 9.95 12.01
CA GLY A 128 1.13 11.27 12.50
C GLY A 128 2.41 11.86 11.90
N LEU A 129 3.09 11.12 11.02
CA LEU A 129 4.20 11.64 10.24
C LEU A 129 3.66 12.41 9.04
N SER A 130 4.12 13.66 8.88
CA SER A 130 3.82 14.51 7.73
C SER A 130 5.07 14.76 6.91
N GLU A 131 4.87 15.25 5.71
CA GLU A 131 5.98 15.72 4.87
C GLU A 131 6.72 16.88 5.56
N VAL A 132 8.03 16.81 5.61
CA VAL A 132 8.89 17.83 6.21
C VAL A 132 9.88 18.31 5.18
N VAL A 133 9.98 19.64 5.04
CA VAL A 133 11.04 20.25 4.24
C VAL A 133 12.33 20.22 5.03
N ALA A 134 13.31 19.44 4.56
CA ALA A 134 14.63 19.41 5.16
C ALA A 134 15.47 20.56 4.59
N PRO A 135 16.13 21.37 5.44
CA PRO A 135 17.11 22.33 4.95
C PRO A 135 18.26 21.59 4.28
N SER A 136 18.73 22.09 3.14
CA SER A 136 19.92 21.55 2.49
C SER A 136 21.10 21.70 3.44
N ILE A 137 21.69 20.59 3.83
CA ILE A 137 22.96 20.61 4.55
C ILE A 137 24.03 20.82 3.48
N GLU A 138 24.56 22.03 3.37
CA GLU A 138 25.83 22.23 2.70
C GLU A 138 26.88 21.46 3.50
N ARG A 139 27.31 20.32 2.99
CA ARG A 139 28.54 19.70 3.46
C ARG A 139 29.65 20.64 3.07
N THR A 140 30.10 21.48 3.99
CA THR A 140 31.45 21.97 3.94
C THR A 140 32.32 20.72 4.06
N GLU A 141 32.87 20.27 2.95
CA GLU A 141 33.97 19.33 2.98
C GLU A 141 35.09 20.02 3.78
N ASN A 142 35.14 19.72 5.06
CA ASN A 142 36.38 19.89 5.77
C ASN A 142 37.36 18.94 5.10
N ILE A 143 38.11 19.48 4.16
CA ILE A 143 39.30 18.82 3.69
C ILE A 143 40.17 18.69 4.93
N VAL A 144 40.09 17.55 5.57
CA VAL A 144 41.11 17.15 6.54
C VAL A 144 42.34 17.00 5.67
N GLU A 145 43.19 18.01 5.66
CA GLU A 145 44.53 17.83 5.17
C GLU A 145 45.08 16.64 5.93
N LYS A 146 45.24 15.52 5.22
CA LYS A 146 46.04 14.43 5.74
C LYS A 146 47.40 15.00 6.04
N THR A 147 47.72 15.16 7.30
CA THR A 147 49.11 15.36 7.73
C THR A 147 49.97 14.36 7.02
N PRO A 148 51.01 14.81 6.31
CA PRO A 148 51.89 13.86 5.64
C PRO A 148 52.38 12.87 6.65
N GLU A 149 52.18 11.62 6.33
CA GLU A 149 52.65 10.52 7.14
C GLU A 149 54.15 10.67 7.34
N VAL A 150 54.58 10.85 8.57
CA VAL A 150 55.99 10.90 8.88
C VAL A 150 56.54 9.50 8.54
N THR A 151 57.32 9.45 7.48
CA THR A 151 58.02 8.23 7.15
C THR A 151 58.86 7.81 8.35
N PRO A 152 58.74 6.57 8.83
CA PRO A 152 59.59 6.11 9.92
C PRO A 152 61.03 6.18 9.47
N VAL A 153 61.84 6.89 10.25
CA VAL A 153 63.27 6.95 10.00
C VAL A 153 63.81 5.54 10.14
N ALA A 154 64.36 5.01 9.04
CA ALA A 154 65.02 3.73 9.09
C ALA A 154 66.18 3.82 10.12
N ILE A 155 66.07 2.98 11.11
CA ILE A 155 67.20 2.85 12.10
C ILE A 155 68.27 2.06 11.41
N GLU A 156 69.29 2.75 10.95
CA GLU A 156 70.51 2.07 10.56
C GLU A 156 71.29 1.68 11.81
N LYS A 157 71.75 0.47 11.80
CA LYS A 157 72.81 0.06 12.71
C LYS A 157 74.13 0.44 12.14
#